data_04aaa9bd58c7d54bb1cde40b70874037
#
_entry.id   04aaa9bd58c7d54bb1cde40b70874037
#
_cell.length_a   1.000
_cell.length_b   1.000
_cell.length_c   1.000
_cell.angle_alpha   90.00
_cell.angle_beta   90.00
_cell.angle_gamma   90.00
#
_symmetry.space_group_name_H-M   'P 1'
#
loop_
_entity.id
_entity.type
_entity.pdbx_description
1 polymer ?
#
loop_
_entity_poly.entity_id
_entity_poly.type
_entity_poly.pdbx_seq_one_letter_code
_entity_poly.pdbx_strand_id
1 'polypeptide(L)'
;MRETQTRWTQIVAIAFGGVCVALALSACESTPKWVKTGTYSDKDTKAFYGVGEVMGIRNEPLAWDAADNRARAQMSKILSTYTAYLMRDYAASTTAGNFQKTTEEQNVEEATKTFSATTLNGVRPVDRYKDEKKGIYYVLVKMDLENVKDMLMQSKELNSQVRDFVRKNADRAFERLEKEEQKREGSESKPN
;
A
#
# COMPACT_ATOMS: atom_id res chain seq x y z
N MET A 1 29.71 -73.58 11.62
CA MET A 1 29.50 -72.54 10.57
C MET A 1 28.13 -71.88 10.76
N ARG A 2 27.87 -71.17 11.84
CA ARG A 2 26.56 -70.54 12.10
C ARG A 2 26.62 -69.31 13.02
N GLU A 3 27.74 -68.58 13.08
CA GLU A 3 27.89 -67.43 14.01
C GLU A 3 28.36 -66.12 13.35
N THR A 4 28.45 -66.04 12.05
CA THR A 4 28.94 -64.81 11.38
C THR A 4 27.83 -63.98 10.73
N GLN A 5 26.54 -64.38 10.77
CA GLN A 5 25.45 -63.68 10.13
C GLN A 5 24.73 -62.64 11.03
N THR A 6 24.92 -62.68 12.33
CA THR A 6 24.14 -61.86 13.28
C THR A 6 24.77 -60.50 13.60
N ARG A 7 25.96 -60.25 13.17
CA ARG A 7 26.67 -58.96 13.49
C ARG A 7 26.55 -57.86 12.43
N TRP A 8 26.10 -58.22 11.25
CA TRP A 8 25.94 -57.23 10.16
C TRP A 8 24.57 -56.53 10.13
N THR A 9 23.55 -57.15 10.72
CA THR A 9 22.20 -56.56 10.77
C THR A 9 22.01 -55.50 11.85
N GLN A 10 22.90 -55.41 12.84
CA GLN A 10 22.79 -54.38 13.90
C GLN A 10 23.51 -53.09 13.58
N ILE A 11 24.45 -53.06 12.63
CA ILE A 11 25.21 -51.85 12.27
C ILE A 11 24.45 -50.97 11.28
N VAL A 12 23.50 -51.49 10.50
CA VAL A 12 22.74 -50.74 9.51
C VAL A 12 21.54 -49.99 10.13
N ALA A 13 21.07 -50.43 11.31
CA ALA A 13 19.92 -49.84 11.98
C ALA A 13 20.21 -48.51 12.75
N ILE A 14 21.49 -48.21 13.03
CA ILE A 14 21.87 -47.02 13.79
C ILE A 14 22.22 -45.82 12.90
N ALA A 15 22.46 -46.04 11.60
CA ALA A 15 22.80 -44.98 10.65
C ALA A 15 21.59 -44.23 10.05
N PHE A 16 20.37 -44.72 10.22
CA PHE A 16 19.15 -44.09 9.65
C PHE A 16 18.32 -43.25 10.64
N GLY A 17 18.67 -43.30 11.94
CA GLY A 17 17.98 -42.57 13.00
C GLY A 17 18.49 -41.13 13.26
N GLY A 18 19.59 -40.74 12.63
CA GLY A 18 20.33 -39.52 12.99
C GLY A 18 20.10 -38.26 12.08
N VAL A 19 19.35 -38.37 11.00
CA VAL A 19 19.26 -37.27 9.99
C VAL A 19 17.95 -36.50 10.00
N CYS A 20 16.95 -36.90 10.79
CA CYS A 20 15.65 -36.24 10.82
C CYS A 20 15.46 -35.12 11.88
N VAL A 21 16.51 -34.67 12.57
CA VAL A 21 16.37 -33.70 13.70
C VAL A 21 16.94 -32.31 13.40
N ALA A 22 17.39 -32.00 12.21
CA ALA A 22 18.08 -30.72 11.95
C ALA A 22 17.48 -29.86 10.84
N LEU A 23 16.15 -29.79 10.72
CA LEU A 23 15.50 -28.80 9.83
C LEU A 23 14.28 -28.15 10.50
N ALA A 24 14.34 -27.85 11.77
CA ALA A 24 13.61 -26.71 12.33
C ALA A 24 14.39 -25.44 11.96
N LEU A 25 14.44 -25.10 10.68
CA LEU A 25 14.76 -23.76 10.25
C LEU A 25 13.64 -22.88 10.80
N SER A 26 13.92 -22.27 11.96
CA SER A 26 13.19 -21.11 12.41
C SER A 26 13.22 -20.13 11.23
N ALA A 27 12.15 -20.10 10.44
CA ALA A 27 11.88 -19.00 9.54
C ALA A 27 11.78 -17.78 10.45
N CYS A 28 12.91 -17.10 10.66
CA CYS A 28 12.96 -15.77 11.23
C CYS A 28 12.25 -14.92 10.18
N GLU A 29 10.95 -14.80 10.27
CA GLU A 29 10.15 -13.95 9.42
C GLU A 29 10.67 -12.53 9.63
N SER A 30 11.51 -12.11 8.69
CA SER A 30 12.13 -10.79 8.77
C SER A 30 11.01 -9.76 8.63
N THR A 31 10.93 -8.83 9.58
CA THR A 31 9.96 -7.72 9.52
C THR A 31 9.94 -7.11 8.13
N PRO A 32 8.79 -7.07 7.45
CA PRO A 32 8.67 -6.52 6.11
C PRO A 32 9.20 -5.08 6.03
N LYS A 33 9.76 -4.71 4.88
CA LYS A 33 10.33 -3.37 4.69
C LYS A 33 9.28 -2.28 4.93
N TRP A 34 8.07 -2.46 4.42
CA TRP A 34 6.98 -1.50 4.55
C TRP A 34 6.52 -1.26 6.01
N VAL A 35 6.72 -2.24 6.90
CA VAL A 35 6.47 -2.09 8.34
C VAL A 35 7.53 -1.18 8.97
N LYS A 36 8.79 -1.28 8.52
CA LYS A 36 9.89 -0.47 9.06
C LYS A 36 9.84 0.97 8.57
N THR A 37 9.43 1.18 7.34
CA THR A 37 9.39 2.51 6.69
C THR A 37 8.06 3.23 6.90
N GLY A 38 6.97 2.50 7.22
CA GLY A 38 5.61 3.06 7.25
C GLY A 38 5.06 3.41 5.88
N THR A 39 5.81 3.10 4.80
CA THR A 39 5.45 3.36 3.41
C THR A 39 5.81 2.18 2.52
N TYR A 40 5.17 2.10 1.36
CA TYR A 40 5.48 1.12 0.34
C TYR A 40 5.30 1.72 -1.06
N SER A 41 6.22 1.43 -1.95
CA SER A 41 6.10 1.70 -3.38
C SER A 41 6.57 0.48 -4.17
N ASP A 42 5.91 0.21 -5.28
CA ASP A 42 6.27 -0.84 -6.22
C ASP A 42 6.55 -0.19 -7.58
N LYS A 43 7.77 -0.34 -8.07
CA LYS A 43 8.22 0.30 -9.31
C LYS A 43 7.55 -0.30 -10.57
N ASP A 44 7.06 -1.52 -10.44
CA ASP A 44 6.46 -2.26 -11.56
C ASP A 44 4.95 -2.02 -11.67
N THR A 45 4.35 -1.40 -10.65
CA THR A 45 2.89 -1.16 -10.59
C THR A 45 2.59 0.29 -10.25
N LYS A 46 1.82 0.96 -11.10
CA LYS A 46 1.27 2.28 -10.77
C LYS A 46 0.11 2.12 -9.80
N ALA A 47 0.39 2.22 -8.52
CA ALA A 47 -0.58 2.06 -7.45
C ALA A 47 -0.24 2.89 -6.22
N PHE A 48 -1.26 3.29 -5.49
CA PHE A 48 -1.14 3.93 -4.18
C PHE A 48 -1.14 2.86 -3.09
N TYR A 49 -0.39 3.11 -2.02
CA TYR A 49 -0.30 2.20 -0.88
C TYR A 49 -0.52 2.97 0.42
N GLY A 50 -1.26 2.37 1.34
CA GLY A 50 -1.50 2.91 2.67
C GLY A 50 -1.11 1.88 3.73
N VAL A 51 -0.44 2.33 4.78
CA VAL A 51 -0.04 1.49 5.92
C VAL A 51 -0.84 1.91 7.15
N GLY A 52 -1.43 0.94 7.83
CA GLY A 52 -2.09 1.17 9.12
C GLY A 52 -1.51 0.27 10.18
N GLU A 53 -1.37 0.80 11.38
CA GLU A 53 -0.90 0.05 12.53
C GLU A 53 -1.82 0.25 13.74
N VAL A 54 -1.91 -0.76 14.60
CA VAL A 54 -2.62 -0.66 15.87
C VAL A 54 -1.93 -1.51 16.94
N MET A 55 -1.93 -1.03 18.17
CA MET A 55 -1.47 -1.76 19.34
C MET A 55 -2.46 -1.66 20.49
N GLY A 56 -2.35 -2.55 21.47
CA GLY A 56 -3.14 -2.50 22.70
C GLY A 56 -4.54 -3.10 22.59
N ILE A 57 -4.93 -3.67 21.45
CA ILE A 57 -6.22 -4.37 21.27
C ILE A 57 -6.01 -5.86 21.50
N ARG A 58 -6.66 -6.43 22.55
CA ARG A 58 -6.54 -7.86 22.89
C ARG A 58 -7.35 -8.76 21.97
N ASN A 59 -8.46 -8.27 21.43
CA ASN A 59 -9.27 -9.02 20.47
C ASN A 59 -8.61 -8.94 19.10
N GLU A 60 -8.04 -10.05 18.64
CA GLU A 60 -7.27 -10.11 17.41
C GLU A 60 -8.06 -9.72 16.15
N PRO A 61 -9.28 -10.24 15.89
CA PRO A 61 -10.11 -9.75 14.79
C PRO A 61 -10.32 -8.24 14.81
N LEU A 62 -10.64 -7.68 15.97
CA LEU A 62 -10.83 -6.24 16.12
C LEU A 62 -9.52 -5.46 15.89
N ALA A 63 -8.37 -6.01 16.27
CA ALA A 63 -7.07 -5.40 16.00
C ALA A 63 -6.78 -5.33 14.48
N TRP A 64 -7.07 -6.40 13.74
CA TRP A 64 -6.94 -6.40 12.29
C TRP A 64 -7.87 -5.40 11.61
N ASP A 65 -9.13 -5.34 12.03
CA ASP A 65 -10.09 -4.36 11.49
C ASP A 65 -9.67 -2.92 11.78
N ALA A 66 -9.17 -2.65 12.99
CA ALA A 66 -8.68 -1.33 13.36
C ALA A 66 -7.44 -0.92 12.54
N ALA A 67 -6.50 -1.85 12.29
CA ALA A 67 -5.34 -1.59 11.45
C ALA A 67 -5.74 -1.36 9.98
N ASP A 68 -6.67 -2.15 9.42
CA ASP A 68 -7.21 -1.94 8.07
C ASP A 68 -7.87 -0.56 7.94
N ASN A 69 -8.70 -0.17 8.90
CA ASN A 69 -9.33 1.16 8.92
C ASN A 69 -8.31 2.31 8.96
N ARG A 70 -7.21 2.16 9.70
CA ARG A 70 -6.12 3.15 9.72
C ARG A 70 -5.37 3.20 8.39
N ALA A 71 -5.12 2.05 7.77
CA ALA A 71 -4.51 1.98 6.44
C ALA A 71 -5.39 2.66 5.37
N ARG A 72 -6.70 2.45 5.42
CA ARG A 72 -7.66 3.14 4.54
C ARG A 72 -7.71 4.65 4.80
N ALA A 73 -7.62 5.08 6.05
CA ALA A 73 -7.56 6.51 6.38
C ALA A 73 -6.28 7.16 5.84
N GLN A 74 -5.14 6.49 5.88
CA GLN A 74 -3.92 6.95 5.24
C GLN A 74 -4.08 7.01 3.71
N MET A 75 -4.62 5.96 3.10
CA MET A 75 -4.92 5.92 1.67
C MET A 75 -5.80 7.10 1.24
N SER A 76 -6.84 7.41 2.00
CA SER A 76 -7.71 8.56 1.72
C SER A 76 -6.95 9.88 1.67
N LYS A 77 -5.98 10.10 2.57
CA LYS A 77 -5.13 11.30 2.56
C LYS A 77 -4.25 11.35 1.30
N ILE A 78 -3.62 10.24 0.93
CA ILE A 78 -2.78 10.14 -0.28
C ILE A 78 -3.61 10.46 -1.52
N LEU A 79 -4.78 9.85 -1.67
CA LEU A 79 -5.65 10.06 -2.81
C LEU A 79 -6.22 11.49 -2.87
N SER A 80 -6.53 12.10 -1.71
CA SER A 80 -6.92 13.51 -1.64
C SER A 80 -5.79 14.42 -2.11
N THR A 81 -4.55 14.15 -1.71
CA THR A 81 -3.38 14.91 -2.15
C THR A 81 -3.17 14.77 -3.66
N TYR A 82 -3.24 13.54 -4.18
CA TYR A 82 -3.13 13.28 -5.62
C TYR A 82 -4.19 14.03 -6.41
N THR A 83 -5.45 13.95 -5.99
CA THR A 83 -6.56 14.65 -6.65
C THR A 83 -6.39 16.16 -6.61
N ALA A 84 -5.95 16.72 -5.47
CA ALA A 84 -5.68 18.13 -5.34
C ALA A 84 -4.57 18.60 -6.30
N TYR A 85 -3.50 17.81 -6.48
CA TYR A 85 -2.46 18.10 -7.47
C TYR A 85 -3.01 18.09 -8.89
N LEU A 86 -3.75 17.04 -9.25
CA LEU A 86 -4.32 16.88 -10.58
C LEU A 86 -5.27 18.04 -10.93
N MET A 87 -6.13 18.44 -9.98
CA MET A 87 -7.06 19.54 -10.17
C MET A 87 -6.39 20.91 -10.19
N ARG A 88 -5.33 21.12 -9.42
CA ARG A 88 -4.52 22.35 -9.50
C ARG A 88 -3.87 22.50 -10.89
N ASP A 89 -3.35 21.41 -11.45
CA ASP A 89 -2.80 21.41 -12.80
C ASP A 89 -3.86 21.71 -13.86
N TYR A 90 -5.08 21.20 -13.67
CA TYR A 90 -6.21 21.55 -14.51
C TYR A 90 -6.51 23.04 -14.47
N ALA A 91 -6.69 23.59 -13.28
CA ALA A 91 -6.94 25.03 -13.09
C ALA A 91 -5.83 25.89 -13.72
N ALA A 92 -4.56 25.51 -13.55
CA ALA A 92 -3.44 26.23 -14.16
C ALA A 92 -3.47 26.17 -15.70
N SER A 93 -3.91 25.06 -16.29
CA SER A 93 -4.01 24.89 -17.74
C SER A 93 -5.14 25.69 -18.38
N THR A 94 -6.21 25.97 -17.63
CA THR A 94 -7.40 26.70 -18.11
C THR A 94 -7.28 28.21 -17.90
N THR A 95 -6.51 28.64 -16.89
CA THR A 95 -6.33 30.07 -16.56
C THR A 95 -5.53 30.84 -17.62
N ALA A 96 -4.84 30.16 -18.53
CA ALA A 96 -4.15 30.79 -19.66
C ALA A 96 -5.09 31.38 -20.74
N GLY A 97 -6.43 31.25 -20.62
CA GLY A 97 -7.35 31.57 -21.71
C GLY A 97 -8.70 32.15 -21.35
N ASN A 98 -8.98 32.73 -20.26
CA ASN A 98 -10.12 33.63 -19.91
C ASN A 98 -10.65 33.42 -18.48
N PHE A 99 -10.87 34.53 -17.79
CA PHE A 99 -11.30 34.62 -16.39
C PHE A 99 -12.79 34.23 -16.17
N GLN A 100 -13.11 32.94 -16.06
CA GLN A 100 -14.33 32.50 -15.36
C GLN A 100 -13.98 31.61 -14.17
N LYS A 101 -13.33 32.24 -13.19
CA LYS A 101 -12.68 31.60 -12.04
C LYS A 101 -13.60 30.90 -11.06
N THR A 102 -14.85 31.35 -10.90
CA THR A 102 -15.70 30.96 -9.76
C THR A 102 -16.40 29.62 -9.91
N THR A 103 -16.82 29.24 -11.10
CA THR A 103 -17.58 28.00 -11.32
C THR A 103 -16.66 26.79 -11.42
N GLU A 104 -15.45 26.94 -12.00
CA GLU A 104 -14.49 25.84 -12.14
C GLU A 104 -13.80 25.49 -10.82
N GLU A 105 -13.50 26.51 -9.98
CA GLU A 105 -12.93 26.28 -8.65
C GLU A 105 -13.90 25.52 -7.73
N GLN A 106 -15.18 25.84 -7.76
CA GLN A 106 -16.22 25.13 -7.01
C GLN A 106 -16.38 23.67 -7.49
N ASN A 107 -16.40 23.44 -8.80
CA ASN A 107 -16.49 22.09 -9.38
C ASN A 107 -15.27 21.23 -8.98
N VAL A 108 -14.06 21.82 -8.93
CA VAL A 108 -12.83 21.16 -8.51
C VAL A 108 -12.87 20.79 -7.03
N GLU A 109 -13.36 21.68 -6.17
CA GLU A 109 -13.48 21.42 -4.74
C GLU A 109 -14.51 20.33 -4.44
N GLU A 110 -15.68 20.38 -5.11
CA GLU A 110 -16.73 19.39 -4.97
C GLU A 110 -16.29 18.02 -5.50
N ALA A 111 -15.62 17.97 -6.65
CA ALA A 111 -15.02 16.76 -7.18
C ALA A 111 -14.00 16.15 -6.23
N THR A 112 -13.16 16.96 -5.60
CA THR A 112 -12.16 16.51 -4.64
C THR A 112 -12.82 15.91 -3.39
N LYS A 113 -13.87 16.53 -2.87
CA LYS A 113 -14.61 16.03 -1.70
C LYS A 113 -15.33 14.71 -2.00
N THR A 114 -16.04 14.65 -3.12
CA THR A 114 -16.79 13.46 -3.55
C THR A 114 -15.85 12.30 -3.83
N PHE A 115 -14.72 12.57 -4.47
CA PHE A 115 -13.72 11.57 -4.76
C PHE A 115 -13.14 10.94 -3.48
N SER A 116 -12.81 11.74 -2.50
CA SER A 116 -12.29 11.23 -1.20
C SER A 116 -13.27 10.31 -0.48
N ALA A 117 -14.58 10.54 -0.62
CA ALA A 117 -15.61 9.71 -0.01
C ALA A 117 -15.85 8.39 -0.76
N THR A 118 -15.75 8.41 -2.10
CA THR A 118 -16.11 7.26 -2.95
C THR A 118 -14.93 6.30 -3.16
N THR A 119 -13.71 6.78 -3.11
CA THR A 119 -12.49 6.05 -3.48
C THR A 119 -12.16 4.86 -2.58
N LEU A 120 -12.67 4.83 -1.35
CA LEU A 120 -12.37 3.74 -0.41
C LEU A 120 -12.93 2.38 -0.83
N ASN A 121 -13.91 2.33 -1.74
CA ASN A 121 -14.51 1.08 -2.21
C ASN A 121 -13.57 0.22 -3.06
N GLY A 122 -12.56 0.80 -3.71
CA GLY A 122 -11.56 0.08 -4.51
C GLY A 122 -10.28 -0.28 -3.74
N VAL A 123 -10.14 0.17 -2.50
CA VAL A 123 -8.98 -0.11 -1.65
C VAL A 123 -9.08 -1.53 -1.10
N ARG A 124 -8.02 -2.32 -1.30
CA ARG A 124 -7.94 -3.70 -0.82
C ARG A 124 -6.71 -3.94 0.03
N PRO A 125 -6.79 -4.74 1.10
CA PRO A 125 -5.61 -5.19 1.81
C PRO A 125 -4.81 -6.15 0.92
N VAL A 126 -3.48 -5.98 0.89
CA VAL A 126 -2.56 -6.79 0.10
C VAL A 126 -1.52 -7.50 0.96
N ASP A 127 -1.27 -7.01 2.17
CA ASP A 127 -0.36 -7.66 3.10
C ASP A 127 -0.75 -7.35 4.56
N ARG A 128 -0.34 -8.23 5.48
CA ARG A 128 -0.57 -8.13 6.91
C ARG A 128 0.66 -8.63 7.65
N TYR A 129 1.03 -7.94 8.73
CA TYR A 129 2.12 -8.35 9.59
C TYR A 129 1.78 -8.10 11.05
N LYS A 130 2.12 -9.05 11.92
CA LYS A 130 1.97 -8.93 13.37
C LYS A 130 3.34 -9.00 14.03
N ASP A 131 3.71 -7.97 14.75
CA ASP A 131 4.86 -8.02 15.65
C ASP A 131 4.40 -8.69 16.96
N GLU A 132 4.64 -9.99 17.07
CA GLU A 132 4.24 -10.78 18.24
C GLU A 132 4.90 -10.30 19.54
N LYS A 133 6.11 -9.73 19.46
CA LYS A 133 6.84 -9.25 20.65
C LYS A 133 6.23 -7.95 21.19
N LYS A 134 5.79 -7.09 20.32
CA LYS A 134 5.23 -5.78 20.67
C LYS A 134 3.70 -5.78 20.69
N GLY A 135 3.04 -6.83 20.16
CA GLY A 135 1.58 -6.89 20.03
C GLY A 135 1.03 -5.82 19.07
N ILE A 136 1.79 -5.51 18.01
CA ILE A 136 1.40 -4.51 17.01
C ILE A 136 0.93 -5.22 15.75
N TYR A 137 -0.20 -4.81 15.23
CA TYR A 137 -0.80 -5.30 13.99
C TYR A 137 -0.63 -4.26 12.89
N TYR A 138 -0.15 -4.68 11.74
CA TYR A 138 0.09 -3.83 10.57
C TYR A 138 -0.70 -4.34 9.38
N VAL A 139 -1.30 -3.45 8.62
CA VAL A 139 -2.00 -3.76 7.37
C VAL A 139 -1.48 -2.85 6.27
N LEU A 140 -1.16 -3.42 5.13
CA LEU A 140 -0.85 -2.73 3.89
C LEU A 140 -2.06 -2.82 2.97
N VAL A 141 -2.57 -1.67 2.53
CA VAL A 141 -3.65 -1.59 1.53
C VAL A 141 -3.13 -1.00 0.23
N LYS A 142 -3.78 -1.37 -0.88
CA LYS A 142 -3.43 -0.95 -2.24
C LYS A 142 -4.64 -0.41 -2.98
N MET A 143 -4.41 0.58 -3.84
CA MET A 143 -5.36 1.09 -4.84
C MET A 143 -4.63 1.33 -6.16
N ASP A 144 -5.01 0.64 -7.20
CA ASP A 144 -4.41 0.78 -8.54
C ASP A 144 -4.79 2.13 -9.17
N LEU A 145 -3.83 2.80 -9.84
CA LEU A 145 -4.04 4.10 -10.49
C LEU A 145 -5.16 4.05 -11.53
N GLU A 146 -5.28 2.94 -12.28
CA GLU A 146 -6.36 2.77 -13.25
C GLU A 146 -7.74 2.82 -12.59
N ASN A 147 -7.91 2.17 -11.44
CA ASN A 147 -9.16 2.25 -10.69
C ASN A 147 -9.48 3.70 -10.26
N VAL A 148 -8.46 4.45 -9.85
CA VAL A 148 -8.61 5.88 -9.51
C VAL A 148 -9.04 6.69 -10.74
N LYS A 149 -8.44 6.45 -11.90
CA LYS A 149 -8.81 7.09 -13.18
C LYS A 149 -10.25 6.77 -13.56
N ASP A 150 -10.62 5.50 -13.50
CA ASP A 150 -11.98 5.05 -13.82
C ASP A 150 -13.04 5.71 -12.93
N MET A 151 -12.76 5.82 -11.63
CA MET A 151 -13.67 6.48 -10.68
C MET A 151 -13.81 7.98 -10.99
N LEU A 152 -12.72 8.67 -11.30
CA LEU A 152 -12.76 10.07 -11.73
C LEU A 152 -13.54 10.23 -13.04
N MET A 153 -13.37 9.32 -14.00
CA MET A 153 -14.07 9.35 -15.26
C MET A 153 -15.58 9.09 -15.13
N GLN A 154 -15.99 8.33 -14.12
CA GLN A 154 -17.40 8.01 -13.83
C GLN A 154 -18.06 9.03 -12.90
N SER A 155 -17.31 9.94 -12.29
CA SER A 155 -17.86 10.96 -11.40
C SER A 155 -18.79 11.90 -12.18
N LYS A 156 -20.00 12.08 -11.66
CA LYS A 156 -21.01 12.96 -12.26
C LYS A 156 -20.70 14.44 -12.06
N GLU A 157 -19.90 14.75 -11.07
CA GLU A 157 -19.47 16.08 -10.67
C GLU A 157 -18.44 16.67 -11.67
N LEU A 158 -17.74 15.79 -12.42
CA LEU A 158 -16.76 16.22 -13.40
C LEU A 158 -17.40 16.46 -14.77
N ASN A 159 -17.18 17.64 -15.34
CA ASN A 159 -17.56 17.94 -16.72
C ASN A 159 -16.63 17.20 -17.73
N SER A 160 -16.97 17.25 -19.01
CA SER A 160 -16.21 16.56 -20.07
C SER A 160 -14.77 17.03 -20.19
N GLN A 161 -14.52 18.34 -19.99
CA GLN A 161 -13.18 18.92 -20.10
C GLN A 161 -12.25 18.42 -18.98
N VAL A 162 -12.75 18.37 -17.74
CA VAL A 162 -12.01 17.80 -16.60
C VAL A 162 -11.72 16.32 -16.83
N ARG A 163 -12.70 15.54 -17.31
CA ARG A 163 -12.47 14.11 -17.62
C ARG A 163 -11.39 13.91 -18.69
N ASP A 164 -11.41 14.71 -19.75
CA ASP A 164 -10.38 14.65 -20.80
C ASP A 164 -9.00 15.06 -20.26
N PHE A 165 -8.95 16.03 -19.37
CA PHE A 165 -7.71 16.41 -18.68
C PHE A 165 -7.20 15.28 -17.80
N VAL A 166 -8.04 14.65 -16.96
CA VAL A 166 -7.69 13.50 -16.12
C VAL A 166 -7.11 12.38 -17.00
N ARG A 167 -7.80 12.00 -18.06
CA ARG A 167 -7.35 10.95 -18.98
C ARG A 167 -5.92 11.19 -19.49
N LYS A 168 -5.57 12.44 -19.80
CA LYS A 168 -4.28 12.82 -20.38
C LYS A 168 -3.17 13.02 -19.35
N ASN A 169 -3.51 13.36 -18.11
CA ASN A 169 -2.53 13.88 -17.15
C ASN A 169 -2.41 13.05 -15.87
N ALA A 170 -3.29 12.10 -15.62
CA ALA A 170 -3.31 11.30 -14.40
C ALA A 170 -1.97 10.58 -14.13
N ASP A 171 -1.39 9.95 -15.15
CA ASP A 171 -0.10 9.26 -15.03
C ASP A 171 1.04 10.21 -14.67
N ARG A 172 1.09 11.38 -15.31
CA ARG A 172 2.11 12.39 -15.03
C ARG A 172 1.98 12.96 -13.60
N ALA A 173 0.75 13.17 -13.14
CA ALA A 173 0.50 13.63 -11.78
C ALA A 173 0.92 12.57 -10.74
N PHE A 174 0.69 11.29 -11.03
CA PHE A 174 1.14 10.16 -10.21
C PHE A 174 2.66 10.11 -10.10
N GLU A 175 3.37 10.14 -11.23
CA GLU A 175 4.85 10.12 -11.26
C GLU A 175 5.48 11.31 -10.52
N ARG A 176 4.81 12.46 -10.53
CA ARG A 176 5.27 13.62 -9.76
C ARG A 176 5.10 13.41 -8.27
N LEU A 177 3.94 12.87 -7.84
CA LEU A 177 3.70 12.55 -6.43
C LEU A 177 4.74 11.55 -5.91
N GLU A 178 5.00 10.47 -6.63
CA GLU A 178 6.02 9.49 -6.25
C GLU A 178 7.42 10.11 -6.09
N LYS A 179 7.81 11.00 -7.02
CA LYS A 179 9.10 11.70 -6.91
C LYS A 179 9.19 12.60 -5.69
N GLU A 180 8.10 13.23 -5.31
CA GLU A 180 8.05 14.07 -4.11
C GLU A 180 8.12 13.24 -2.83
N GLU A 181 7.43 12.09 -2.79
CA GLU A 181 7.50 11.17 -1.65
C GLU A 181 8.91 10.59 -1.49
N GLN A 182 9.54 10.14 -2.57
CA GLN A 182 10.93 9.65 -2.54
C GLN A 182 11.93 10.70 -2.05
N LYS A 183 11.74 11.98 -2.40
CA LYS A 183 12.60 13.07 -1.90
C LYS A 183 12.43 13.28 -0.40
N ARG A 184 11.21 13.17 0.13
CA ARG A 184 10.95 13.30 1.58
C ARG A 184 11.60 12.14 2.35
N GLU A 185 11.42 10.91 1.90
CA GLU A 185 12.07 9.74 2.50
C GLU A 185 13.60 9.86 2.50
N GLY A 186 14.18 10.33 1.39
CA GLY A 186 15.63 10.57 1.27
C GLY A 186 16.16 11.70 2.16
N SER A 187 15.30 12.65 2.57
CA SER A 187 15.68 13.74 3.48
C SER A 187 15.61 13.32 4.96
N GLU A 188 14.66 12.46 5.31
CA GLU A 188 14.49 11.96 6.69
C GLU A 188 15.53 10.88 7.07
N SER A 189 16.12 10.22 6.07
CA SER A 189 17.13 9.17 6.30
C SER A 189 18.55 9.71 6.51
N LYS A 190 18.80 11.01 6.49
CA LYS A 190 20.10 11.60 6.83
C LYS A 190 20.17 11.87 8.34
N PRO A 191 20.98 11.10 9.11
CA PRO A 191 21.21 11.42 10.53
C PRO A 191 21.96 12.76 10.62
N ASN A 192 21.49 13.62 11.52
CA ASN A 192 22.23 14.80 11.99
C ASN A 192 23.54 14.38 12.71
#